data_2a6c95d4feb34cb5fbaa24df26ee84e3
#
_entry.id   2a6c95d4feb34cb5fbaa24df26ee84e3
#
_cell.length_a   1.000
_cell.length_b   1.000
_cell.length_c   1.000
_cell.angle_alpha   90.00
_cell.angle_beta   90.00
_cell.angle_gamma   90.00
#
_symmetry.space_group_name_H-M   'P 1'
#
loop_
_entity.id
_entity.type
_entity.pdbx_description
1 polymer ?
#
loop_
_entity_poly.entity_id
_entity_poly.type
_entity_poly.pdbx_seq_one_letter_code
_entity_poly.pdbx_strand_id
1 'polypeptide(L)'
;MAIPLLACSPQAADQAPAASTAANSAALSEAGLEIIPVTITTESGTYVIQTEVASTREEQARGMMFRTEMGPDEGMLFPYDVPQDMGFWMRNTLLPLDIIFIDENQTVINIGDGVPYNEESVRSDRPGIAVLELIGGRSAELGIEPGDRIEW
;
A
#
# COMPACT_ATOMS: atom_id res chain seq x y z
N MET A 1 -6.11 37.91 69.66
CA MET A 1 -7.23 37.73 68.72
C MET A 1 -6.63 37.44 67.34
N ALA A 2 -6.45 36.18 67.00
CA ALA A 2 -5.82 35.74 65.79
C ALA A 2 -6.86 34.97 64.95
N ILE A 3 -7.08 35.40 63.70
CA ILE A 3 -8.01 34.78 62.75
C ILE A 3 -7.17 33.91 61.81
N PRO A 4 -7.46 32.63 61.64
CA PRO A 4 -6.77 31.83 60.64
C PRO A 4 -7.42 31.98 59.27
N LEU A 5 -6.59 32.26 58.27
CA LEU A 5 -6.94 32.26 56.86
C LEU A 5 -7.01 30.79 56.35
N LEU A 6 -8.19 30.39 55.88
CA LEU A 6 -8.35 29.13 55.13
C LEU A 6 -7.85 29.34 53.71
N ALA A 7 -6.83 28.58 53.31
CA ALA A 7 -6.39 28.46 51.93
C ALA A 7 -7.24 27.41 51.23
N CYS A 8 -8.05 27.81 50.25
CA CYS A 8 -8.68 26.92 49.26
C CYS A 8 -7.66 26.55 48.19
N SER A 9 -7.29 25.30 48.08
CA SER A 9 -6.57 24.76 46.94
C SER A 9 -7.57 24.43 45.82
N PRO A 10 -7.33 24.82 44.56
CA PRO A 10 -8.12 24.33 43.46
C PRO A 10 -7.65 22.92 43.06
N GLN A 11 -8.59 22.02 43.03
CA GLN A 11 -8.44 20.64 42.61
C GLN A 11 -8.28 20.61 41.12
N ALA A 12 -7.12 20.17 40.61
CA ALA A 12 -6.90 19.93 39.19
C ALA A 12 -7.78 18.76 38.73
N ALA A 13 -8.71 19.06 37.83
CA ALA A 13 -9.48 18.06 37.16
C ALA A 13 -8.56 17.33 36.15
N ASP A 14 -8.36 16.05 36.41
CA ASP A 14 -7.70 15.11 35.54
C ASP A 14 -8.59 14.90 34.31
N GLN A 15 -8.27 15.60 33.21
CA GLN A 15 -8.88 15.35 31.91
C GLN A 15 -8.12 14.19 31.25
N ALA A 16 -8.71 13.01 31.30
CA ALA A 16 -8.32 11.90 30.45
C ALA A 16 -8.39 12.35 28.97
N PRO A 17 -7.37 12.01 28.14
CA PRO A 17 -7.43 12.29 26.72
C PRO A 17 -8.57 11.49 26.10
N ALA A 18 -9.57 12.16 25.55
CA ALA A 18 -10.60 11.56 24.74
C ALA A 18 -9.90 10.88 23.55
N ALA A 19 -9.99 9.56 23.50
CA ALA A 19 -9.61 8.80 22.33
C ALA A 19 -10.50 9.28 21.17
N SER A 20 -9.90 10.09 20.29
CA SER A 20 -10.50 10.47 19.02
C SER A 20 -10.58 9.21 18.17
N THR A 21 -11.73 8.57 18.13
CA THR A 21 -12.08 7.62 17.08
C THR A 21 -12.21 8.43 15.79
N ALA A 22 -11.09 8.69 15.13
CA ALA A 22 -11.10 9.15 13.77
C ALA A 22 -11.76 8.02 12.95
N ALA A 23 -13.01 8.23 12.55
CA ALA A 23 -13.62 7.45 11.50
C ALA A 23 -12.70 7.58 10.29
N ASN A 24 -12.02 6.50 9.95
CA ASN A 24 -11.13 6.42 8.80
C ASN A 24 -12.04 6.43 7.57
N SER A 25 -12.41 7.61 7.10
CA SER A 25 -13.00 7.76 5.79
C SER A 25 -11.87 7.47 4.81
N ALA A 26 -11.88 6.28 4.21
CA ALA A 26 -10.92 5.89 3.19
C ALA A 26 -10.83 7.01 2.14
N ALA A 27 -9.61 7.47 1.88
CA ALA A 27 -9.39 8.41 0.81
C ALA A 27 -9.64 7.68 -0.52
N LEU A 28 -10.34 8.35 -1.45
CA LEU A 28 -10.55 7.81 -2.79
C LEU A 28 -9.65 8.54 -3.78
N SER A 29 -9.12 7.80 -4.73
CA SER A 29 -8.39 8.35 -5.86
C SER A 29 -9.32 9.05 -6.86
N GLU A 30 -8.75 9.74 -7.85
CA GLU A 30 -9.51 10.30 -8.97
C GLU A 30 -10.30 9.23 -9.76
N ALA A 31 -9.81 8.00 -9.77
CA ALA A 31 -10.48 6.85 -10.38
C ALA A 31 -11.59 6.25 -9.50
N GLY A 32 -11.75 6.75 -8.27
CA GLY A 32 -12.74 6.26 -7.30
C GLY A 32 -12.30 5.01 -6.53
N LEU A 33 -11.03 4.61 -6.63
CA LEU A 33 -10.47 3.49 -5.86
C LEU A 33 -10.10 3.92 -4.45
N GLU A 34 -10.24 3.01 -3.49
CA GLU A 34 -9.77 3.21 -2.14
C GLU A 34 -8.24 3.38 -2.12
N ILE A 35 -7.74 4.34 -1.34
CA ILE A 35 -6.31 4.53 -1.12
C ILE A 35 -5.97 4.08 0.30
N ILE A 36 -5.01 3.16 0.43
CA ILE A 36 -4.49 2.68 1.70
C ILE A 36 -2.98 2.89 1.79
N PRO A 37 -2.42 3.05 2.99
CA PRO A 37 -0.98 2.98 3.19
C PRO A 37 -0.53 1.51 3.13
N VAL A 38 0.44 1.23 2.26
CA VAL A 38 1.16 -0.05 2.20
C VAL A 38 2.55 0.15 2.76
N THR A 39 2.94 -0.66 3.73
CA THR A 39 4.25 -0.61 4.39
C THR A 39 5.18 -1.65 3.79
N ILE A 40 6.32 -1.21 3.28
CA ILE A 40 7.37 -2.06 2.71
C ILE A 40 8.57 -2.04 3.64
N THR A 41 9.00 -3.20 4.12
CA THR A 41 10.17 -3.35 4.98
C THR A 41 11.25 -4.13 4.24
N THR A 42 12.40 -3.49 4.03
CA THR A 42 13.58 -4.02 3.34
C THR A 42 14.81 -3.93 4.23
N GLU A 43 15.95 -4.46 3.81
CA GLU A 43 17.23 -4.24 4.50
C GLU A 43 17.62 -2.75 4.53
N SER A 44 17.19 -1.97 3.53
CA SER A 44 17.49 -0.53 3.41
C SER A 44 16.65 0.34 4.33
N GLY A 45 15.48 -0.13 4.78
CA GLY A 45 14.58 0.64 5.62
C GLY A 45 13.11 0.25 5.51
N THR A 46 12.25 1.11 6.05
CA THR A 46 10.81 0.96 5.98
C THR A 46 10.21 2.15 5.23
N TYR A 47 9.36 1.87 4.27
CA TYR A 47 8.74 2.84 3.37
C TYR A 47 7.23 2.69 3.40
N VAL A 48 6.52 3.80 3.21
CA VAL A 48 5.05 3.80 3.12
C VAL A 48 4.64 4.33 1.75
N ILE A 49 3.89 3.54 1.01
CA ILE A 49 3.38 3.85 -0.32
C ILE A 49 1.87 4.10 -0.22
N GLN A 50 1.37 5.18 -0.79
CA GLN A 50 -0.06 5.44 -0.91
C GLN A 50 -0.61 4.63 -2.09
N THR A 51 -1.40 3.62 -1.79
CA THR A 51 -1.71 2.57 -2.75
C THR A 51 -3.20 2.50 -3.03
N GLU A 52 -3.59 2.64 -4.29
CA GLU A 52 -4.95 2.37 -4.76
C GLU A 52 -5.23 0.87 -4.69
N VAL A 53 -6.42 0.48 -4.25
CA VAL A 53 -6.81 -0.94 -4.16
C VAL A 53 -7.75 -1.30 -5.29
N ALA A 54 -7.32 -2.16 -6.19
CA ALA A 54 -8.15 -2.78 -7.22
C ALA A 54 -8.77 -4.07 -6.67
N SER A 55 -9.95 -3.96 -6.04
CA SER A 55 -10.61 -5.05 -5.31
C SER A 55 -11.61 -5.84 -6.13
N THR A 56 -12.24 -5.21 -7.12
CA THR A 56 -13.20 -5.88 -8.00
C THR A 56 -12.52 -6.43 -9.26
N ARG A 57 -13.18 -7.40 -9.92
CA ARG A 57 -12.68 -7.96 -11.19
C ARG A 57 -12.52 -6.90 -12.29
N GLU A 58 -13.41 -5.91 -12.32
CA GLU A 58 -13.37 -4.81 -13.30
C GLU A 58 -12.21 -3.88 -13.02
N GLU A 59 -11.98 -3.53 -11.75
CA GLU A 59 -10.82 -2.71 -11.33
C GLU A 59 -9.51 -3.43 -11.62
N GLN A 60 -9.41 -4.72 -11.28
CA GLN A 60 -8.24 -5.55 -11.57
C GLN A 60 -7.98 -5.70 -13.07
N ALA A 61 -9.05 -5.90 -13.86
CA ALA A 61 -8.92 -5.99 -15.32
C ALA A 61 -8.48 -4.66 -15.96
N ARG A 62 -8.85 -3.54 -15.36
CA ARG A 62 -8.40 -2.21 -15.81
C ARG A 62 -6.99 -1.91 -15.31
N GLY A 63 -6.70 -2.14 -14.03
CA GLY A 63 -5.40 -1.86 -13.42
C GLY A 63 -4.87 -0.48 -13.79
N MET A 64 -3.62 -0.42 -14.19
CA MET A 64 -2.90 0.80 -14.60
C MET A 64 -3.13 1.23 -16.05
N MET A 65 -4.06 0.57 -16.79
CA MET A 65 -4.34 0.95 -18.18
C MET A 65 -4.73 2.42 -18.31
N PHE A 66 -4.17 3.06 -19.33
CA PHE A 66 -4.41 4.45 -19.71
C PHE A 66 -3.94 5.51 -18.69
N ARG A 67 -3.26 5.11 -17.61
CA ARG A 67 -2.60 6.04 -16.71
C ARG A 67 -1.38 6.65 -17.39
N THR A 68 -1.20 7.96 -17.24
CA THR A 68 -0.09 8.72 -17.84
C THR A 68 0.96 9.13 -16.83
N GLU A 69 0.66 9.02 -15.54
CA GLU A 69 1.55 9.37 -14.44
C GLU A 69 1.31 8.50 -13.21
N MET A 70 2.36 8.30 -12.43
CA MET A 70 2.38 7.67 -11.12
C MET A 70 3.58 8.23 -10.36
N GLY A 71 3.34 8.74 -9.17
CA GLY A 71 4.40 9.25 -8.29
C GLY A 71 5.26 8.14 -7.68
N PRO A 72 6.44 8.48 -7.16
CA PRO A 72 7.36 7.51 -6.56
C PRO A 72 6.81 6.86 -5.27
N ASP A 73 5.89 7.54 -4.57
CA ASP A 73 5.27 7.05 -3.35
C ASP A 73 3.81 6.62 -3.57
N GLU A 74 3.46 6.31 -4.81
CA GLU A 74 2.16 5.81 -5.24
C GLU A 74 2.27 4.38 -5.76
N GLY A 75 1.18 3.61 -5.65
CA GLY A 75 1.11 2.23 -6.13
C GLY A 75 -0.32 1.78 -6.40
N MET A 76 -0.45 0.55 -6.91
CA MET A 76 -1.73 -0.14 -7.03
C MET A 76 -1.59 -1.57 -6.49
N LEU A 77 -2.50 -1.94 -5.57
CA LEU A 77 -2.57 -3.26 -4.95
C LEU A 77 -3.74 -4.05 -5.54
N PHE A 78 -3.46 -5.29 -5.90
CA PHE A 78 -4.42 -6.26 -6.42
C PHE A 78 -4.53 -7.43 -5.43
N PRO A 79 -5.44 -7.37 -4.45
CA PRO A 79 -5.59 -8.44 -3.47
C PRO A 79 -6.44 -9.59 -4.03
N TYR A 80 -6.18 -10.81 -3.55
CA TYR A 80 -6.92 -12.03 -3.85
C TYR A 80 -7.26 -12.76 -2.55
N ASP A 81 -8.47 -13.33 -2.49
CA ASP A 81 -8.98 -14.00 -1.28
C ASP A 81 -8.25 -15.32 -0.98
N VAL A 82 -7.68 -15.95 -1.99
CA VAL A 82 -7.00 -17.23 -1.87
C VAL A 82 -5.70 -17.25 -2.68
N PRO A 83 -4.67 -17.97 -2.23
CA PRO A 83 -3.45 -18.12 -3.01
C PRO A 83 -3.71 -18.72 -4.39
N GLN A 84 -3.15 -18.10 -5.42
CA GLN A 84 -3.29 -18.53 -6.82
C GLN A 84 -2.06 -18.16 -7.64
N ASP A 85 -1.88 -18.84 -8.78
CA ASP A 85 -0.89 -18.44 -9.77
C ASP A 85 -1.32 -17.13 -10.41
N MET A 86 -0.44 -16.15 -10.37
CA MET A 86 -0.73 -14.79 -10.84
C MET A 86 0.04 -14.49 -12.13
N GLY A 87 -0.61 -13.76 -13.03
CA GLY A 87 0.00 -13.32 -14.26
C GLY A 87 -0.55 -11.96 -14.67
N PHE A 88 0.35 -11.02 -14.94
CA PHE A 88 0.05 -9.65 -15.31
C PHE A 88 0.61 -9.31 -16.67
N TRP A 89 -0.08 -8.53 -17.45
CA TRP A 89 0.32 -8.03 -18.76
C TRP A 89 0.26 -6.52 -18.80
N MET A 90 0.94 -5.91 -19.75
CA MET A 90 1.03 -4.46 -19.89
C MET A 90 0.16 -3.92 -21.03
N ARG A 91 -0.92 -4.62 -21.38
CA ARG A 91 -1.85 -4.16 -22.40
C ARG A 91 -2.42 -2.78 -22.03
N ASN A 92 -2.39 -1.83 -22.98
CA ASN A 92 -2.85 -0.46 -22.78
C ASN A 92 -2.20 0.28 -21.59
N THR A 93 -1.08 -0.20 -21.08
CA THR A 93 -0.34 0.41 -19.96
C THR A 93 0.86 1.16 -20.52
N LEU A 94 0.88 2.49 -20.26
CA LEU A 94 1.86 3.41 -20.84
C LEU A 94 3.12 3.51 -19.99
N LEU A 95 2.94 3.35 -18.68
CA LEU A 95 4.02 3.50 -17.69
C LEU A 95 4.81 2.19 -17.57
N PRO A 96 6.13 2.24 -17.45
CA PRO A 96 6.89 1.07 -16.99
C PRO A 96 6.52 0.81 -15.54
N LEU A 97 6.38 -0.47 -15.16
CA LEU A 97 5.98 -0.87 -13.82
C LEU A 97 6.94 -1.92 -13.25
N ASP A 98 7.14 -1.88 -11.94
CA ASP A 98 7.64 -3.00 -11.17
C ASP A 98 6.44 -3.79 -10.65
N ILE A 99 6.32 -5.05 -11.03
CA ILE A 99 5.21 -5.96 -10.68
C ILE A 99 5.70 -6.89 -9.58
N ILE A 100 5.28 -6.62 -8.34
CA ILE A 100 5.75 -7.31 -7.13
C ILE A 100 4.71 -8.32 -6.71
N PHE A 101 5.04 -9.62 -6.77
CA PHE A 101 4.18 -10.72 -6.35
C PHE A 101 4.39 -11.02 -4.86
N ILE A 102 3.28 -11.20 -4.11
CA ILE A 102 3.29 -11.30 -2.64
C ILE A 102 2.53 -12.56 -2.21
N ASP A 103 3.13 -13.33 -1.30
CA ASP A 103 2.54 -14.56 -0.76
C ASP A 103 1.60 -14.33 0.43
N GLU A 104 0.99 -15.41 0.92
CA GLU A 104 0.05 -15.39 2.05
C GLU A 104 0.66 -14.93 3.39
N ASN A 105 2.00 -14.91 3.49
CA ASN A 105 2.71 -14.39 4.64
C ASN A 105 3.12 -12.92 4.48
N GLN A 106 2.58 -12.24 3.44
CA GLN A 106 2.93 -10.86 3.10
C GLN A 106 4.43 -10.70 2.74
N THR A 107 5.00 -11.72 2.11
CA THR A 107 6.40 -11.76 1.71
C THR A 107 6.52 -11.69 0.19
N VAL A 108 7.48 -10.92 -0.30
CA VAL A 108 7.78 -10.81 -1.74
C VAL A 108 8.21 -12.17 -2.29
N ILE A 109 7.51 -12.66 -3.31
CA ILE A 109 7.83 -13.88 -4.04
C ILE A 109 8.93 -13.61 -5.07
N ASN A 110 8.62 -12.75 -6.02
CA ASN A 110 9.48 -12.27 -7.09
C ASN A 110 8.97 -10.91 -7.59
N ILE A 111 9.82 -10.23 -8.34
CA ILE A 111 9.51 -8.95 -8.98
C ILE A 111 9.73 -9.13 -10.48
N GLY A 112 8.78 -8.67 -11.27
CA GLY A 112 8.90 -8.69 -12.71
C GLY A 112 8.83 -7.29 -13.32
N ASP A 113 9.48 -7.14 -14.48
CA ASP A 113 9.50 -5.87 -15.22
C ASP A 113 8.26 -5.73 -16.11
N GLY A 114 7.43 -4.76 -15.82
CA GLY A 114 6.29 -4.36 -16.65
C GLY A 114 6.74 -3.43 -17.77
N VAL A 115 7.05 -4.00 -18.93
CA VAL A 115 7.43 -3.22 -20.13
C VAL A 115 6.17 -2.66 -20.78
N PRO A 116 6.06 -1.33 -21.01
CA PRO A 116 4.89 -0.71 -21.61
C PRO A 116 4.41 -1.42 -22.88
N TYR A 117 3.10 -1.66 -22.96
CA TYR A 117 2.40 -2.33 -24.08
C TYR A 117 2.81 -3.79 -24.36
N ASN A 118 3.66 -4.40 -23.55
CA ASN A 118 3.97 -5.82 -23.69
C ASN A 118 2.78 -6.67 -23.21
N GLU A 119 2.30 -7.58 -24.06
CA GLU A 119 1.19 -8.47 -23.75
C GLU A 119 1.66 -9.87 -23.28
N GLU A 120 2.97 -10.09 -23.20
CA GLU A 120 3.50 -11.29 -22.52
C GLU A 120 3.26 -11.18 -21.02
N SER A 121 2.74 -12.27 -20.44
CA SER A 121 2.46 -12.32 -19.00
C SER A 121 3.74 -12.37 -18.19
N VAL A 122 3.91 -11.38 -17.31
CA VAL A 122 4.81 -11.45 -16.14
C VAL A 122 4.14 -12.31 -15.08
N ARG A 123 4.83 -13.31 -14.54
CA ARG A 123 4.21 -14.32 -13.66
C ARG A 123 4.86 -14.41 -12.29
N SER A 124 4.04 -14.84 -11.31
CA SER A 124 4.55 -15.26 -10.02
C SER A 124 5.26 -16.62 -10.14
N ASP A 125 6.36 -16.78 -9.40
CA ASP A 125 7.13 -18.04 -9.35
C ASP A 125 6.38 -19.14 -8.56
N ARG A 126 5.41 -18.76 -7.74
CA ARG A 126 4.55 -19.63 -6.94
C ARG A 126 3.22 -18.91 -6.62
N PRO A 127 2.19 -19.64 -6.14
CA PRO A 127 0.94 -19.01 -5.73
C PRO A 127 1.14 -17.91 -4.71
N GLY A 128 0.40 -16.81 -4.89
CA GLY A 128 0.40 -15.65 -3.99
C GLY A 128 -1.00 -15.09 -3.80
N ILE A 129 -1.13 -14.12 -2.90
CA ILE A 129 -2.40 -13.49 -2.51
C ILE A 129 -2.52 -12.03 -2.93
N ALA A 130 -1.45 -11.41 -3.39
CA ALA A 130 -1.51 -10.03 -3.86
C ALA A 130 -0.43 -9.73 -4.88
N VAL A 131 -0.67 -8.67 -5.66
CA VAL A 131 0.34 -8.00 -6.48
C VAL A 131 0.36 -6.52 -6.12
N LEU A 132 1.55 -5.96 -5.96
CA LEU A 132 1.77 -4.53 -5.82
C LEU A 132 2.49 -4.02 -7.07
N GLU A 133 1.91 -3.06 -7.75
CA GLU A 133 2.52 -2.35 -8.87
C GLU A 133 3.06 -1.01 -8.40
N LEU A 134 4.33 -0.74 -8.70
CA LEU A 134 5.01 0.53 -8.49
C LEU A 134 5.51 1.07 -9.84
N ILE A 135 5.87 2.35 -9.88
CA ILE A 135 6.55 2.90 -11.07
C ILE A 135 7.86 2.14 -11.34
N GLY A 136 8.16 1.86 -12.60
CA GLY A 136 9.32 1.06 -12.98
C GLY A 136 10.65 1.60 -12.45
N GLY A 137 11.43 0.73 -11.82
CA GLY A 137 12.70 1.05 -11.14
C GLY A 137 12.56 1.41 -9.67
N ARG A 138 11.33 1.62 -9.17
CA ARG A 138 11.13 2.01 -7.77
C ARG A 138 11.51 0.91 -6.79
N SER A 139 11.29 -0.36 -7.14
CA SER A 139 11.69 -1.49 -6.32
C SER A 139 13.20 -1.49 -6.08
N ALA A 140 13.98 -1.24 -7.12
CA ALA A 140 15.44 -1.15 -7.01
C ALA A 140 15.90 0.04 -6.16
N GLU A 141 15.25 1.20 -6.27
CA GLU A 141 15.54 2.38 -5.46
C GLU A 141 15.27 2.14 -3.97
N LEU A 142 14.21 1.41 -3.63
CA LEU A 142 13.85 1.05 -2.26
C LEU A 142 14.62 -0.19 -1.74
N GLY A 143 15.35 -0.88 -2.62
CA GLY A 143 16.05 -2.11 -2.30
C GLY A 143 15.10 -3.27 -1.99
N ILE A 144 13.95 -3.35 -2.68
CA ILE A 144 12.99 -4.44 -2.49
C ILE A 144 13.53 -5.70 -3.17
N GLU A 145 13.59 -6.78 -2.41
CA GLU A 145 14.06 -8.09 -2.87
C GLU A 145 13.07 -9.20 -2.50
N PRO A 146 13.11 -10.37 -3.18
CA PRO A 146 12.39 -11.55 -2.74
C PRO A 146 12.71 -11.90 -1.28
N GLY A 147 11.66 -12.09 -0.46
CA GLY A 147 11.79 -12.31 0.98
C GLY A 147 11.49 -11.10 1.84
N ASP A 148 11.44 -9.90 1.29
CA ASP A 148 11.04 -8.68 2.00
C ASP A 148 9.55 -8.69 2.35
N ARG A 149 9.18 -7.86 3.35
CA ARG A 149 7.83 -7.82 3.88
C ARG A 149 7.04 -6.63 3.33
N ILE A 150 5.80 -6.89 2.90
CA ILE A 150 4.85 -5.88 2.41
C ILE A 150 3.52 -6.07 3.15
N GLU A 151 3.11 -5.05 3.93
CA GLU A 151 1.93 -5.09 4.81
C GLU A 151 0.91 -4.04 4.39
N TRP A 152 -0.38 -4.41 4.39
CA TRP A 152 -1.51 -3.52 4.07
C TRP A 152 -2.73 -3.81 4.95
#